data_9037f136787453a9469bacc4ea5d0e34
#
_entry.id   9037f136787453a9469bacc4ea5d0e34
#
_cell.length_a   1.000
_cell.length_b   1.000
_cell.length_c   1.000
_cell.angle_alpha   90.00
_cell.angle_beta   90.00
_cell.angle_gamma   90.00
#
_symmetry.space_group_name_H-M   'P 1'
#
loop_
_entity.id
_entity.type
_entity.pdbx_description
1 polymer ?
#
loop_
_entity_poly.entity_id
_entity_poly.type
_entity_poly.pdbx_seq_one_letter_code
_entity_poly.pdbx_strand_id
1 'polypeptide(L)'
;MLLAMADCTDSATTISELKARVLAFVRERDWEQFHTPKNLSMALAAEAGELMEHFLWATPEQSQAIAAEPAKRSKIADELADVVIYALEFANITGLDVAAAIEAKMAANARKYPVEKSRGRSEKYDEL
;
A
#
# COMPACT_ATOMS: atom_id res chain seq x y z
N MET A 1 6.21 3.87 -24.82
CA MET A 1 5.17 4.88 -25.09
C MET A 1 4.32 5.06 -23.84
N LEU A 2 4.51 6.16 -23.14
CA LEU A 2 3.64 6.53 -22.01
C LEU A 2 2.30 6.93 -22.60
N LEU A 3 1.33 6.02 -22.57
CA LEU A 3 -0.06 6.35 -22.82
C LEU A 3 -0.49 7.42 -21.80
N ALA A 4 -1.17 8.43 -22.29
CA ALA A 4 -1.61 9.58 -21.52
C ALA A 4 -2.20 9.17 -20.16
N MET A 5 -1.61 9.69 -19.08
CA MET A 5 -1.97 9.38 -17.70
C MET A 5 -3.27 10.08 -17.25
N ALA A 6 -4.05 10.66 -18.17
CA ALA A 6 -5.19 11.53 -17.86
C ALA A 6 -6.35 10.83 -17.14
N ASP A 7 -6.44 9.49 -17.20
CA ASP A 7 -7.60 8.74 -16.71
C ASP A 7 -7.26 7.69 -15.63
N CYS A 8 -6.07 7.75 -15.03
CA CYS A 8 -5.67 6.82 -13.98
C CYS A 8 -6.04 7.37 -12.60
N THR A 9 -7.21 6.99 -12.11
CA THR A 9 -7.73 7.37 -10.80
C THR A 9 -8.27 6.14 -10.08
N ASP A 10 -8.45 6.22 -8.76
CA ASP A 10 -8.98 5.13 -7.96
C ASP A 10 -10.36 4.65 -8.45
N SER A 11 -11.17 5.55 -8.98
CA SER A 11 -12.51 5.22 -9.49
C SER A 11 -12.52 4.64 -10.91
N ALA A 12 -11.45 4.83 -11.69
CA ALA A 12 -11.39 4.45 -13.10
C ALA A 12 -10.41 3.31 -13.39
N THR A 13 -9.55 2.95 -12.45
CA THR A 13 -8.47 1.98 -12.65
C THR A 13 -8.60 0.82 -11.67
N THR A 14 -8.57 -0.40 -12.18
CA THR A 14 -8.65 -1.61 -11.35
C THR A 14 -7.29 -2.00 -10.78
N ILE A 15 -7.30 -2.79 -9.70
CA ILE A 15 -6.08 -3.41 -9.16
C ILE A 15 -5.40 -4.27 -10.23
N SER A 16 -6.17 -5.01 -11.03
CA SER A 16 -5.64 -5.83 -12.12
C SER A 16 -4.87 -4.99 -13.15
N GLU A 17 -5.39 -3.83 -13.53
CA GLU A 17 -4.69 -2.91 -14.44
C GLU A 17 -3.40 -2.37 -13.85
N LEU A 18 -3.41 -2.01 -12.56
CA LEU A 18 -2.20 -1.54 -11.87
C LEU A 18 -1.14 -2.65 -11.77
N LYS A 19 -1.54 -3.87 -11.42
CA LYS A 19 -0.64 -5.04 -11.41
C LYS A 19 0.01 -5.25 -12.77
N ALA A 20 -0.76 -5.17 -13.84
CA ALA A 20 -0.25 -5.33 -15.21
C ALA A 20 0.74 -4.21 -15.58
N ARG A 21 0.48 -2.97 -15.20
CA ARG A 21 1.40 -1.84 -15.45
C ARG A 21 2.70 -1.98 -14.68
N VAL A 22 2.64 -2.38 -13.43
CA VAL A 22 3.84 -2.63 -12.60
C VAL A 22 4.66 -3.77 -13.21
N LEU A 23 4.02 -4.85 -13.60
CA LEU A 23 4.71 -5.99 -14.21
C LEU A 23 5.39 -5.60 -15.54
N ALA A 24 4.72 -4.82 -16.39
CA ALA A 24 5.30 -4.32 -17.63
C ALA A 24 6.54 -3.45 -17.36
N PHE A 25 6.45 -2.56 -16.40
CA PHE A 25 7.58 -1.70 -15.99
C PHE A 25 8.80 -2.52 -15.55
N VAL A 26 8.55 -3.57 -14.76
CA VAL A 26 9.59 -4.47 -14.24
C VAL A 26 10.23 -5.29 -15.37
N ARG A 27 9.41 -5.82 -16.28
CA ARG A 27 9.89 -6.64 -17.41
C ARG A 27 10.71 -5.84 -18.41
N GLU A 28 10.31 -4.63 -18.72
CA GLU A 28 11.06 -3.74 -19.61
C GLU A 28 12.49 -3.49 -19.14
N ARG A 29 12.75 -3.65 -17.85
CA ARG A 29 14.05 -3.43 -17.20
C ARG A 29 14.77 -4.73 -16.82
N ASP A 30 14.17 -5.86 -17.15
CA ASP A 30 14.70 -7.19 -16.77
C ASP A 30 14.94 -7.33 -15.25
N TRP A 31 14.00 -6.76 -14.45
CA TRP A 31 14.10 -6.77 -12.99
C TRP A 31 13.42 -7.95 -12.33
N GLU A 32 12.66 -8.77 -13.07
CA GLU A 32 12.02 -9.97 -12.51
C GLU A 32 13.04 -10.90 -11.84
N GLN A 33 14.26 -10.96 -12.36
CA GLN A 33 15.34 -11.78 -11.79
C GLN A 33 15.69 -11.40 -10.34
N PHE A 34 15.41 -10.16 -9.93
CA PHE A 34 15.68 -9.68 -8.57
C PHE A 34 14.44 -9.72 -7.67
N HIS A 35 13.27 -9.96 -8.22
CA HIS A 35 11.99 -9.86 -7.51
C HIS A 35 11.56 -11.21 -6.94
N THR A 36 12.26 -11.65 -5.90
CA THR A 36 11.84 -12.80 -5.09
C THR A 36 10.88 -12.33 -4.00
N PRO A 37 10.05 -13.23 -3.40
CA PRO A 37 9.20 -12.87 -2.27
C PRO A 37 9.98 -12.23 -1.12
N LYS A 38 11.15 -12.76 -0.81
CA LYS A 38 12.02 -12.20 0.24
C LYS A 38 12.44 -10.77 -0.09
N ASN A 39 12.98 -10.54 -1.29
CA ASN A 39 13.46 -9.20 -1.68
C ASN A 39 12.34 -8.17 -1.75
N LEU A 40 11.18 -8.55 -2.29
CA LEU A 40 10.03 -7.65 -2.37
C LEU A 40 9.43 -7.31 -1.01
N SER A 41 9.39 -8.29 -0.09
CA SER A 41 8.91 -8.02 1.27
C SER A 41 9.83 -7.04 2.00
N MET A 42 11.14 -7.14 1.80
CA MET A 42 12.12 -6.22 2.37
C MET A 42 12.05 -4.83 1.74
N ALA A 43 11.91 -4.76 0.40
CA ALA A 43 11.75 -3.49 -0.30
C ALA A 43 10.48 -2.76 0.15
N LEU A 44 9.36 -3.48 0.30
CA LEU A 44 8.12 -2.93 0.82
C LEU A 44 8.31 -2.34 2.23
N ALA A 45 9.01 -3.07 3.10
CA ALA A 45 9.31 -2.60 4.46
C ALA A 45 10.18 -1.34 4.45
N ALA A 46 11.17 -1.28 3.54
CA ALA A 46 12.03 -0.11 3.39
C ALA A 46 11.22 1.13 2.96
N GLU A 47 10.32 0.98 2.00
CA GLU A 47 9.46 2.08 1.55
C GLU A 47 8.45 2.51 2.64
N ALA A 48 7.93 1.55 3.41
CA ALA A 48 7.11 1.88 4.58
C ALA A 48 7.90 2.70 5.60
N GLY A 49 9.19 2.39 5.78
CA GLY A 49 10.11 3.17 6.61
C GLY A 49 10.28 4.60 6.08
N GLU A 50 10.43 4.78 4.77
CA GLU A 50 10.53 6.11 4.15
C GLU A 50 9.24 6.92 4.34
N LEU A 51 8.08 6.28 4.25
CA LEU A 51 6.81 6.92 4.56
C LEU A 51 6.79 7.40 6.02
N MET A 52 7.26 6.59 6.95
CA MET A 52 7.34 6.92 8.38
C MET A 52 8.26 8.11 8.66
N GLU A 53 9.37 8.24 7.92
CA GLU A 53 10.35 9.31 8.12
C GLU A 53 9.75 10.71 7.99
N HIS A 54 8.70 10.88 7.19
CA HIS A 54 8.01 12.16 7.05
C HIS A 54 7.37 12.65 8.35
N PHE A 55 7.07 11.72 9.27
CA PHE A 55 6.38 11.99 10.53
C PHE A 55 7.26 11.76 11.76
N LEU A 56 8.52 11.40 11.56
CA LEU A 56 9.47 11.16 12.64
C LEU A 56 9.58 12.42 13.50
N TRP A 57 9.49 12.26 14.82
CA TRP A 57 9.51 13.34 15.82
C TRP A 57 8.28 14.27 15.81
N ALA A 58 7.30 14.03 14.96
CA ALA A 58 6.05 14.81 14.95
C ALA A 58 5.06 14.27 15.99
N THR A 59 4.28 15.16 16.59
CA THR A 59 3.10 14.77 17.37
C THR A 59 1.98 14.30 16.41
N PRO A 60 0.94 13.58 16.91
CA PRO A 60 -0.22 13.22 16.10
C PRO A 60 -0.84 14.43 15.37
N GLU A 61 -0.99 15.54 16.06
CA GLU A 61 -1.55 16.80 15.50
C GLU A 61 -0.64 17.37 14.41
N GLN A 62 0.68 17.38 14.66
CA GLN A 62 1.66 17.83 13.66
C GLN A 62 1.67 16.91 12.44
N SER A 63 1.48 15.60 12.62
CA SER A 63 1.44 14.64 11.51
C SER A 63 0.29 14.92 10.54
N GLN A 64 -0.87 15.32 11.06
CA GLN A 64 -2.02 15.72 10.25
C GLN A 64 -1.70 16.98 9.42
N ALA A 65 -1.07 17.98 10.04
CA ALA A 65 -0.66 19.20 9.35
C ALA A 65 0.38 18.94 8.26
N ILE A 66 1.36 18.08 8.53
CA ILE A 66 2.38 17.66 7.56
C ILE A 66 1.72 17.00 6.33
N ALA A 67 0.78 16.08 6.55
CA ALA A 67 0.09 15.39 5.47
C ALA A 67 -0.78 16.32 4.61
N ALA A 68 -1.22 17.44 5.17
CA ALA A 68 -2.04 18.44 4.46
C ALA A 68 -1.21 19.48 3.70
N GLU A 69 0.06 19.66 4.02
CA GLU A 69 0.93 20.64 3.36
C GLU A 69 1.23 20.21 1.92
N PRO A 70 0.93 21.03 0.88
CA PRO A 70 1.03 20.60 -0.52
C PRO A 70 2.38 20.02 -0.94
N ALA A 71 3.49 20.66 -0.54
CA ALA A 71 4.84 20.21 -0.90
C ALA A 71 5.20 18.86 -0.25
N LYS A 72 4.82 18.67 1.01
CA LYS A 72 5.04 17.41 1.74
C LYS A 72 4.07 16.32 1.31
N ARG A 73 2.82 16.69 1.04
CA ARG A 73 1.80 15.76 0.54
C ARG A 73 2.24 15.06 -0.74
N SER A 74 2.88 15.76 -1.67
CA SER A 74 3.40 15.18 -2.90
C SER A 74 4.46 14.10 -2.62
N LYS A 75 5.39 14.38 -1.72
CA LYS A 75 6.43 13.41 -1.31
C LYS A 75 5.86 12.22 -0.56
N ILE A 76 4.89 12.45 0.31
CA ILE A 76 4.18 11.38 1.03
C ILE A 76 3.44 10.48 0.04
N ALA A 77 2.82 11.07 -0.99
CA ALA A 77 2.16 10.31 -2.04
C ALA A 77 3.13 9.41 -2.80
N ASP A 78 4.35 9.89 -3.08
CA ASP A 78 5.40 9.09 -3.72
C ASP A 78 5.76 7.86 -2.86
N GLU A 79 5.97 8.04 -1.56
CA GLU A 79 6.31 6.94 -0.67
C GLU A 79 5.15 5.94 -0.51
N LEU A 80 3.93 6.43 -0.40
CA LEU A 80 2.75 5.55 -0.37
C LEU A 80 2.65 4.75 -1.68
N ALA A 81 2.87 5.41 -2.82
CA ALA A 81 2.86 4.74 -4.12
C ALA A 81 3.91 3.64 -4.19
N ASP A 82 5.13 3.89 -3.71
CA ASP A 82 6.20 2.88 -3.70
C ASP A 82 5.85 1.67 -2.84
N VAL A 83 5.24 1.87 -1.67
CA VAL A 83 4.72 0.78 -0.83
C VAL A 83 3.71 -0.07 -1.59
N VAL A 84 2.75 0.56 -2.25
CA VAL A 84 1.70 -0.14 -3.00
C VAL A 84 2.26 -0.83 -4.24
N ILE A 85 3.20 -0.21 -4.96
CA ILE A 85 3.87 -0.81 -6.12
C ILE A 85 4.57 -2.11 -5.72
N TYR A 86 5.32 -2.14 -4.65
CA TYR A 86 5.98 -3.37 -4.18
C TYR A 86 4.98 -4.41 -3.70
N ALA A 87 3.88 -4.00 -3.08
CA ALA A 87 2.80 -4.93 -2.70
C ALA A 87 2.14 -5.57 -3.94
N LEU A 88 1.88 -4.79 -4.99
CA LEU A 88 1.31 -5.29 -6.24
C LEU A 88 2.29 -6.22 -6.97
N GLU A 89 3.57 -5.88 -7.01
CA GLU A 89 4.59 -6.76 -7.61
C GLU A 89 4.74 -8.06 -6.82
N PHE A 90 4.68 -8.01 -5.49
CA PHE A 90 4.64 -9.21 -4.66
C PHE A 90 3.45 -10.11 -5.04
N ALA A 91 2.28 -9.51 -5.25
CA ALA A 91 1.10 -10.24 -5.71
C ALA A 91 1.29 -10.82 -7.11
N ASN A 92 1.96 -10.10 -8.01
CA ASN A 92 2.29 -10.58 -9.35
C ASN A 92 3.13 -11.86 -9.30
N ILE A 93 4.23 -11.85 -8.55
CA ILE A 93 5.16 -13.00 -8.53
C ILE A 93 4.64 -14.18 -7.72
N THR A 94 3.71 -13.97 -6.79
CA THR A 94 3.11 -15.03 -5.97
C THR A 94 1.78 -15.55 -6.51
N GLY A 95 1.21 -14.88 -7.52
CA GLY A 95 -0.09 -15.24 -8.08
C GLY A 95 -1.28 -14.94 -7.15
N LEU A 96 -1.11 -14.08 -6.15
CA LEU A 96 -2.17 -13.71 -5.22
C LEU A 96 -3.13 -12.70 -5.86
N ASP A 97 -4.42 -12.91 -5.62
CA ASP A 97 -5.46 -11.93 -5.94
C ASP A 97 -5.62 -10.98 -4.75
N VAL A 98 -5.27 -9.71 -4.95
CA VAL A 98 -5.23 -8.72 -3.87
C VAL A 98 -6.64 -8.39 -3.37
N ALA A 99 -7.59 -8.18 -4.27
CA ALA A 99 -8.96 -7.85 -3.89
C ALA A 99 -9.60 -8.98 -3.08
N ALA A 100 -9.44 -10.22 -3.53
CA ALA A 100 -9.94 -11.40 -2.82
C ALA A 100 -9.28 -11.56 -1.44
N ALA A 101 -7.97 -11.33 -1.36
CA ALA A 101 -7.23 -11.39 -0.10
C ALA A 101 -7.70 -10.32 0.90
N ILE A 102 -7.93 -9.10 0.42
CA ILE A 102 -8.45 -8.00 1.25
C ILE A 102 -9.84 -8.34 1.76
N GLU A 103 -10.75 -8.78 0.89
CA GLU A 103 -12.12 -9.13 1.27
C GLU A 103 -12.14 -10.23 2.33
N ALA A 104 -11.40 -11.30 2.11
CA ALA A 104 -11.29 -12.41 3.07
C ALA A 104 -10.71 -11.95 4.42
N LYS A 105 -9.70 -11.08 4.39
CA LYS A 105 -9.07 -10.58 5.61
C LYS A 105 -9.99 -9.63 6.36
N MET A 106 -10.72 -8.77 5.68
CA MET A 106 -11.70 -7.87 6.30
C MET A 106 -12.83 -8.68 6.96
N ALA A 107 -13.33 -9.72 6.30
CA ALA A 107 -14.33 -10.61 6.88
C ALA A 107 -13.81 -11.29 8.16
N ALA A 108 -12.57 -11.76 8.15
CA ALA A 108 -11.94 -12.35 9.33
C ALA A 108 -11.78 -11.33 10.46
N ASN A 109 -11.38 -10.10 10.13
CA ASN A 109 -11.23 -9.01 11.09
C ASN A 109 -12.59 -8.60 11.70
N ALA A 110 -13.65 -8.55 10.89
CA ALA A 110 -14.99 -8.26 11.39
C ALA A 110 -15.46 -9.27 12.45
N ARG A 111 -15.06 -10.52 12.31
CA ARG A 111 -15.35 -11.56 13.32
C ARG A 111 -14.56 -11.35 14.61
N LYS A 112 -13.29 -10.91 14.50
CA LYS A 112 -12.42 -10.63 15.66
C LYS A 112 -12.80 -9.34 16.39
N TYR A 113 -13.31 -8.37 15.65
CA TYR A 113 -13.67 -7.04 16.15
C TYR A 113 -15.16 -6.75 15.93
N PRO A 114 -16.07 -7.43 16.67
CA PRO A 114 -17.51 -7.12 16.57
C PRO A 114 -17.76 -5.65 16.89
N VAL A 115 -18.65 -5.00 16.16
CA VAL A 115 -18.92 -3.56 16.29
C VAL A 115 -19.29 -3.18 17.73
N GLU A 116 -20.10 -4.00 18.39
CA GLU A 116 -20.59 -3.77 19.76
C GLU A 116 -19.46 -3.69 20.79
N LYS A 117 -18.35 -4.43 20.54
CA LYS A 117 -17.19 -4.45 21.44
C LYS A 117 -16.09 -3.48 21.05
N SER A 118 -15.99 -3.17 19.74
CA SER A 118 -14.82 -2.48 19.18
C SER A 118 -15.03 -0.98 18.96
N ARG A 119 -16.27 -0.53 18.90
CA ARG A 119 -16.59 0.87 18.58
C ARG A 119 -15.94 1.83 19.57
N GLY A 120 -15.13 2.77 19.05
CA GLY A 120 -14.46 3.79 19.86
C GLY A 120 -13.30 3.26 20.71
N ARG A 121 -12.83 2.02 20.46
CA ARG A 121 -11.77 1.38 21.20
C ARG A 121 -10.64 0.95 20.27
N SER A 122 -9.40 1.02 20.74
CA SER A 122 -8.20 0.66 19.97
C SER A 122 -7.50 -0.60 20.48
N GLU A 123 -8.04 -1.23 21.53
CA GLU A 123 -7.46 -2.43 22.11
C GLU A 123 -7.51 -3.60 21.12
N LYS A 124 -6.58 -4.52 21.27
CA LYS A 124 -6.53 -5.73 20.46
C LYS A 124 -7.71 -6.65 20.81
N TYR A 125 -8.12 -7.50 19.86
CA TYR A 125 -9.32 -8.33 20.00
C TYR A 125 -9.33 -9.23 21.23
N ASP A 126 -8.16 -9.65 21.73
CA ASP A 126 -8.02 -10.46 22.92
C ASP A 126 -8.12 -9.67 24.23
N GLU A 127 -8.21 -8.35 24.14
CA GLU A 127 -8.38 -7.42 25.25
C GLU A 127 -9.77 -6.74 25.29
N LEU A 128 -10.65 -7.10 24.36
CA LEU A 128 -11.98 -6.51 24.22
C LEU A 128 -13.03 -7.20 25.10
#